data_d6be2a2e4f7501292199de7fef66d71c
#
_entry.id   d6be2a2e4f7501292199de7fef66d71c
#
_cell.length_a   1.000
_cell.length_b   1.000
_cell.length_c   1.000
_cell.angle_alpha   90.00
_cell.angle_beta   90.00
_cell.angle_gamma   90.00
#
_symmetry.space_group_name_H-M   'P 1'
#
loop_
_entity.id
_entity.type
_entity.pdbx_description
1 polymer ?
#
loop_
_entity_poly.entity_id
_entity_poly.type
_entity_poly.pdbx_seq_one_letter_code
_entity_poly.pdbx_strand_id
1 'polypeptide(L)'
;MAEKLKELIREYRDGKITRREFMRKALAITGSLVAADRLLEQLTPTGTYAGEVDPGDPAISTSDADFPGKAGTVFGYLVRPSAAGKFPALIVIHANQGINDYSRDVARRFAKQGYLALAVDYLSRQGGSKKANPKGEGLTTIRELAPWQAVAEDTGAGFIYLGKLPHVRADRLGLIGFCWGGEMTFSSATEVRGLKAVVVFYGRSPKPLERIKNIQAPVLALYGEKDPGVNQDIPSTEEAMKQYAKSYMYKIYPGAFHGFHTDSSDRYHPEAAKEAWAKTLDFFKKNLQS
;
A
#
# COMPACT_ATOMS: atom_id res chain seq x y z
N MET A 1 18.02 -25.61 -24.74
CA MET A 1 16.97 -25.27 -23.76
C MET A 1 17.56 -25.16 -22.35
N ALA A 2 18.17 -26.21 -21.83
CA ALA A 2 18.72 -26.24 -20.47
C ALA A 2 19.77 -25.14 -20.17
N GLU A 3 20.67 -24.84 -21.12
CA GLU A 3 21.71 -23.83 -20.93
C GLU A 3 21.16 -22.41 -20.86
N LYS A 4 20.18 -22.09 -21.74
CA LYS A 4 19.48 -20.79 -21.71
C LYS A 4 18.69 -20.58 -20.40
N LEU A 5 18.18 -21.68 -19.85
CA LEU A 5 17.46 -21.66 -18.59
C LEU A 5 18.41 -21.41 -17.40
N LYS A 6 19.58 -22.03 -17.39
CA LYS A 6 20.63 -21.81 -16.37
C LYS A 6 21.13 -20.38 -16.37
N GLU A 7 21.35 -19.80 -17.57
CA GLU A 7 21.77 -18.42 -17.71
C GLU A 7 20.69 -17.44 -17.23
N LEU A 8 19.45 -17.68 -17.59
CA LEU A 8 18.30 -16.89 -17.12
C LEU A 8 18.16 -16.94 -15.59
N ILE A 9 18.35 -18.12 -15.00
CA ILE A 9 18.35 -18.33 -13.54
C ILE A 9 19.47 -17.52 -12.88
N ARG A 10 20.66 -17.52 -13.46
CA ARG A 10 21.81 -16.77 -12.95
C ARG A 10 21.56 -15.27 -13.05
N GLU A 11 21.07 -14.77 -14.19
CA GLU A 11 20.72 -13.34 -14.34
C GLU A 11 19.71 -12.88 -13.29
N TYR A 12 18.73 -13.70 -12.99
CA TYR A 12 17.70 -13.40 -11.98
C TYR A 12 18.25 -13.41 -10.55
N ARG A 13 19.06 -14.43 -10.19
CA ARG A 13 19.73 -14.53 -8.89
C ARG A 13 20.73 -13.41 -8.63
N ASP A 14 21.41 -12.96 -9.68
CA ASP A 14 22.36 -11.85 -9.63
C ASP A 14 21.67 -10.47 -9.61
N GLY A 15 20.33 -10.42 -9.62
CA GLY A 15 19.56 -9.17 -9.66
C GLY A 15 19.70 -8.38 -10.98
N LYS A 16 20.22 -9.01 -12.05
CA LYS A 16 20.43 -8.38 -13.36
C LYS A 16 19.16 -8.22 -14.17
N ILE A 17 18.13 -8.99 -13.84
CA ILE A 17 16.81 -8.94 -14.44
C ILE A 17 15.73 -8.97 -13.37
N THR A 18 14.60 -8.28 -13.65
CA THR A 18 13.42 -8.27 -12.80
C THR A 18 12.65 -9.59 -12.90
N ARG A 19 11.77 -9.87 -11.92
CA ARG A 19 10.84 -11.01 -11.96
C ARG A 19 10.04 -11.05 -13.26
N ARG A 20 9.58 -9.89 -13.74
CA ARG A 20 8.82 -9.78 -14.99
C ARG A 20 9.64 -10.18 -16.22
N GLU A 21 10.87 -9.72 -16.28
CA GLU A 21 11.80 -10.10 -17.38
C GLU A 21 12.12 -11.58 -17.31
N PHE A 22 12.32 -12.12 -16.10
CA PHE A 22 12.49 -13.54 -15.88
C PHE A 22 11.30 -14.33 -16.40
N MET A 23 10.07 -13.99 -15.98
CA MET A 23 8.84 -14.67 -16.41
C MET A 23 8.63 -14.60 -17.93
N ARG A 24 8.86 -13.43 -18.53
CA ARG A 24 8.76 -13.27 -19.98
C ARG A 24 9.79 -14.13 -20.74
N LYS A 25 11.04 -14.13 -20.30
CA LYS A 25 12.11 -14.94 -20.88
C LYS A 25 11.90 -16.44 -20.63
N ALA A 26 11.46 -16.81 -19.44
CA ALA A 26 11.15 -18.20 -19.08
C ALA A 26 9.98 -18.73 -19.90
N LEU A 27 8.91 -17.97 -20.11
CA LEU A 27 7.79 -18.32 -20.98
C LEU A 27 8.27 -18.54 -22.42
N ALA A 28 9.13 -17.66 -22.95
CA ALA A 28 9.70 -17.79 -24.29
C ALA A 28 10.58 -19.06 -24.47
N ILE A 29 11.23 -19.51 -23.38
CA ILE A 29 12.08 -20.71 -23.38
C ILE A 29 11.25 -21.98 -23.16
N THR A 30 10.26 -21.96 -22.26
CA THR A 30 9.48 -23.14 -21.85
C THR A 30 8.19 -23.35 -22.64
N GLY A 31 7.68 -22.30 -23.29
CA GLY A 31 6.39 -22.29 -23.97
C GLY A 31 5.18 -22.39 -23.04
N SER A 32 5.37 -22.35 -21.71
CA SER A 32 4.30 -22.53 -20.72
C SER A 32 4.45 -21.57 -19.53
N LEU A 33 3.37 -20.84 -19.24
CA LEU A 33 3.28 -20.00 -18.03
C LEU A 33 3.41 -20.81 -16.74
N VAL A 34 2.82 -22.00 -16.71
CA VAL A 34 2.89 -22.90 -15.55
C VAL A 34 4.33 -23.41 -15.33
N ALA A 35 5.05 -23.72 -16.43
CA ALA A 35 6.46 -24.11 -16.31
C ALA A 35 7.37 -22.95 -15.89
N ALA A 36 7.11 -21.76 -16.40
CA ALA A 36 7.84 -20.55 -16.01
C ALA A 36 7.60 -20.20 -14.53
N ASP A 37 6.37 -20.34 -14.04
CA ASP A 37 5.99 -20.07 -12.65
C ASP A 37 6.59 -21.12 -11.70
N ARG A 38 6.51 -22.40 -12.01
CA ARG A 38 7.19 -23.47 -11.26
C ARG A 38 8.71 -23.29 -11.20
N LEU A 39 9.30 -22.80 -12.28
CA LEU A 39 10.73 -22.52 -12.32
C LEU A 39 11.08 -21.37 -11.38
N LEU A 40 10.25 -20.33 -11.38
CA LEU A 40 10.39 -19.20 -10.47
C LEU A 40 10.19 -19.64 -9.01
N GLU A 41 9.19 -20.48 -8.71
CA GLU A 41 8.98 -21.07 -7.38
C GLU A 41 10.17 -21.90 -6.89
N GLN A 42 10.84 -22.63 -7.77
CA GLN A 42 12.05 -23.40 -7.43
C GLN A 42 13.29 -22.52 -7.21
N LEU A 43 13.31 -21.33 -7.80
CA LEU A 43 14.41 -20.38 -7.70
C LEU A 43 14.24 -19.39 -6.56
N THR A 44 13.02 -19.19 -6.14
CA THR A 44 12.69 -18.49 -4.92
C THR A 44 12.70 -19.54 -3.80
N PRO A 45 13.70 -19.55 -2.86
CA PRO A 45 13.57 -20.33 -1.64
C PRO A 45 12.21 -19.99 -1.02
N THR A 46 11.54 -21.01 -0.47
CA THR A 46 10.30 -20.82 0.29
C THR A 46 10.55 -19.71 1.32
N GLY A 47 10.13 -18.47 1.00
CA GLY A 47 10.40 -17.28 1.80
C GLY A 47 11.07 -16.11 1.08
N THR A 48 11.45 -16.19 -0.20
CA THR A 48 12.05 -15.04 -0.89
C THR A 48 10.99 -14.08 -1.39
N TYR A 49 11.05 -12.94 -0.82
CA TYR A 49 10.29 -11.73 -1.05
C TYR A 49 10.58 -11.14 -2.45
N ALA A 50 9.52 -10.80 -3.17
CA ALA A 50 9.58 -10.20 -4.51
C ALA A 50 9.39 -8.67 -4.49
N GLY A 51 9.79 -7.99 -3.43
CA GLY A 51 9.67 -6.54 -3.27
C GLY A 51 11.02 -5.81 -3.28
N GLU A 52 10.99 -4.49 -3.05
CA GLU A 52 12.20 -3.65 -3.03
C GLU A 52 13.00 -3.77 -1.72
N VAL A 53 12.35 -4.17 -0.61
CA VAL A 53 13.01 -4.27 0.71
C VAL A 53 12.82 -5.64 1.32
N ASP A 54 13.93 -6.34 1.58
CA ASP A 54 13.96 -7.64 2.22
C ASP A 54 13.41 -7.54 3.67
N PRO A 55 12.53 -8.46 4.12
CA PRO A 55 12.09 -8.49 5.51
C PRO A 55 13.21 -8.69 6.53
N GLY A 56 14.33 -9.29 6.12
CA GLY A 56 15.55 -9.47 6.92
C GLY A 56 16.56 -8.33 6.82
N ASP A 57 16.23 -7.20 6.15
CA ASP A 57 17.13 -6.04 6.04
C ASP A 57 17.49 -5.52 7.45
N PRO A 58 18.79 -5.44 7.81
CA PRO A 58 19.22 -5.04 9.15
C PRO A 58 18.86 -3.60 9.55
N ALA A 59 18.51 -2.75 8.58
CA ALA A 59 18.08 -1.38 8.82
C ALA A 59 16.65 -1.28 9.37
N ILE A 60 15.87 -2.37 9.35
CA ILE A 60 14.49 -2.41 9.79
C ILE A 60 14.24 -3.57 10.77
N SER A 61 13.18 -3.46 11.56
CA SER A 61 12.65 -4.52 12.41
C SER A 61 11.20 -4.77 12.07
N THR A 62 10.84 -6.01 11.81
CA THR A 62 9.49 -6.44 11.42
C THR A 62 8.85 -7.31 12.49
N SER A 63 7.54 -7.21 12.67
CA SER A 63 6.76 -8.09 13.55
C SER A 63 5.31 -8.15 13.09
N ASP A 64 4.63 -9.25 13.46
CA ASP A 64 3.17 -9.23 13.44
C ASP A 64 2.66 -8.32 14.55
N ALA A 65 1.48 -7.74 14.37
CA ALA A 65 0.82 -6.86 15.31
C ALA A 65 -0.62 -7.31 15.50
N ASP A 66 -1.00 -7.50 16.76
CA ASP A 66 -2.37 -7.79 17.18
C ASP A 66 -2.80 -6.72 18.16
N PHE A 67 -3.91 -6.05 17.88
CA PHE A 67 -4.41 -4.98 18.73
C PHE A 67 -5.94 -4.98 18.82
N PRO A 68 -6.51 -4.47 19.92
CA PRO A 68 -7.95 -4.43 20.09
C PRO A 68 -8.60 -3.43 19.14
N GLY A 69 -9.54 -3.90 18.32
CA GLY A 69 -10.48 -3.12 17.54
C GLY A 69 -11.88 -3.17 18.15
N LYS A 70 -12.82 -2.41 17.58
CA LYS A 70 -14.21 -2.35 18.06
C LYS A 70 -14.94 -3.70 17.95
N ALA A 71 -14.65 -4.48 16.92
CA ALA A 71 -15.32 -5.75 16.64
C ALA A 71 -14.44 -6.98 16.91
N GLY A 72 -13.38 -6.85 17.68
CA GLY A 72 -12.44 -7.92 18.01
C GLY A 72 -11.00 -7.55 17.72
N THR A 73 -10.11 -8.54 17.72
CA THR A 73 -8.68 -8.34 17.43
C THR A 73 -8.48 -7.95 15.97
N VAL A 74 -7.69 -6.91 15.76
CA VAL A 74 -7.22 -6.46 14.43
C VAL A 74 -5.78 -6.91 14.25
N PHE A 75 -5.50 -7.57 13.13
CA PHE A 75 -4.18 -8.07 12.75
C PHE A 75 -3.46 -7.05 11.87
N GLY A 76 -2.14 -7.09 11.88
CA GLY A 76 -1.34 -6.25 11.01
C GLY A 76 0.12 -6.70 10.93
N TYR A 77 0.86 -6.01 10.10
CA TYR A 77 2.30 -6.17 9.94
C TYR A 77 2.98 -4.85 10.28
N LEU A 78 3.75 -4.84 11.36
CA LEU A 78 4.44 -3.68 11.88
C LEU A 78 5.90 -3.68 11.45
N VAL A 79 6.35 -2.54 10.95
CA VAL A 79 7.76 -2.34 10.57
C VAL A 79 8.25 -1.02 11.15
N ARG A 80 9.45 -1.03 11.71
CA ARG A 80 10.09 0.18 12.21
C ARG A 80 11.56 0.23 11.78
N PRO A 81 12.19 1.42 11.75
CA PRO A 81 13.64 1.51 11.68
C PRO A 81 14.29 0.75 12.86
N SER A 82 15.42 0.08 12.61
CA SER A 82 16.23 -0.55 13.66
C SER A 82 16.97 0.49 14.53
N ALA A 83 17.15 1.70 14.00
CA ALA A 83 17.76 2.82 14.73
C ALA A 83 16.97 3.16 15.99
N ALA A 84 17.68 3.66 17.01
CA ALA A 84 17.05 4.19 18.22
C ALA A 84 16.34 5.51 17.93
N GLY A 85 15.21 5.76 18.62
CA GLY A 85 14.47 7.00 18.50
C GLY A 85 12.97 6.84 18.40
N LYS A 86 12.30 7.98 18.19
CA LYS A 86 10.85 8.02 17.91
C LYS A 86 10.62 8.48 16.49
N PHE A 87 9.75 7.79 15.79
CA PHE A 87 9.48 7.97 14.37
C PHE A 87 8.03 8.43 14.15
N PRO A 88 7.77 9.25 13.12
CA PRO A 88 6.42 9.43 12.62
C PRO A 88 5.82 8.08 12.23
N ALA A 89 4.51 7.94 12.39
CA ALA A 89 3.85 6.66 12.12
C ALA A 89 2.87 6.74 10.94
N LEU A 90 2.88 5.68 10.13
CA LEU A 90 2.02 5.53 8.97
C LEU A 90 1.16 4.27 9.12
N ILE A 91 -0.11 4.36 8.73
CA ILE A 91 -0.92 3.18 8.40
C ILE A 91 -0.98 3.02 6.89
N VAL A 92 -0.74 1.80 6.43
CA VAL A 92 -0.84 1.39 5.03
C VAL A 92 -2.12 0.56 4.85
N ILE A 93 -3.03 1.04 4.02
CA ILE A 93 -4.25 0.33 3.65
C ILE A 93 -3.99 -0.46 2.37
N HIS A 94 -4.12 -1.78 2.46
CA HIS A 94 -3.91 -2.71 1.35
C HIS A 94 -4.95 -2.55 0.24
N ALA A 95 -4.68 -3.12 -0.94
CA ALA A 95 -5.62 -3.19 -2.05
C ALA A 95 -6.73 -4.24 -1.80
N ASN A 96 -7.57 -4.48 -2.80
CA ASN A 96 -8.72 -5.39 -2.73
C ASN A 96 -8.40 -6.87 -2.46
N GLN A 97 -7.15 -7.25 -2.49
CA GLN A 97 -6.71 -8.63 -2.24
C GLN A 97 -6.50 -8.95 -0.75
N GLY A 98 -6.61 -7.97 0.14
CA GLY A 98 -6.19 -8.10 1.53
C GLY A 98 -4.71 -7.77 1.73
N ILE A 99 -4.21 -8.00 2.95
CA ILE A 99 -2.79 -7.81 3.23
C ILE A 99 -1.97 -8.86 2.48
N ASN A 100 -1.02 -8.41 1.66
CA ASN A 100 -0.17 -9.24 0.81
C ASN A 100 1.29 -8.75 0.85
N ASP A 101 2.17 -9.40 0.09
CA ASP A 101 3.59 -9.06 0.07
C ASP A 101 3.86 -7.63 -0.40
N TYR A 102 3.07 -7.11 -1.34
CA TYR A 102 3.18 -5.73 -1.79
C TYR A 102 2.89 -4.72 -0.66
N SER A 103 1.79 -4.87 0.08
CA SER A 103 1.46 -3.96 1.19
C SER A 103 2.46 -4.07 2.34
N ARG A 104 2.98 -5.27 2.61
CA ARG A 104 4.07 -5.48 3.57
C ARG A 104 5.37 -4.82 3.13
N ASP A 105 5.69 -4.87 1.82
CA ASP A 105 6.85 -4.20 1.26
C ASP A 105 6.75 -2.68 1.34
N VAL A 106 5.61 -2.13 0.99
CA VAL A 106 5.35 -0.69 1.15
C VAL A 106 5.64 -0.24 2.60
N ALA A 107 5.22 -1.02 3.59
CA ALA A 107 5.53 -0.74 4.99
C ALA A 107 7.05 -0.78 5.27
N ARG A 108 7.78 -1.76 4.70
CA ARG A 108 9.25 -1.85 4.82
C ARG A 108 9.96 -0.68 4.13
N ARG A 109 9.52 -0.30 2.93
CA ARG A 109 10.05 0.88 2.20
C ARG A 109 9.94 2.14 3.07
N PHE A 110 8.79 2.36 3.72
CA PHE A 110 8.63 3.49 4.65
C PHE A 110 9.53 3.39 5.86
N ALA A 111 9.73 2.21 6.43
CA ALA A 111 10.63 2.03 7.56
C ALA A 111 12.09 2.40 7.20
N LYS A 112 12.54 2.08 5.99
CA LYS A 112 13.86 2.54 5.47
C LYS A 112 13.94 4.06 5.29
N GLN A 113 12.83 4.75 5.18
CA GLN A 113 12.74 6.21 5.08
C GLN A 113 12.51 6.90 6.43
N GLY A 114 12.64 6.16 7.55
CA GLY A 114 12.54 6.73 8.89
C GLY A 114 11.11 6.87 9.42
N TYR A 115 10.17 6.10 8.91
CA TYR A 115 8.80 6.00 9.43
C TYR A 115 8.59 4.68 10.15
N LEU A 116 7.75 4.64 11.16
CA LEU A 116 7.17 3.41 11.65
C LEU A 116 5.89 3.16 10.85
N ALA A 117 5.75 1.98 10.25
CA ALA A 117 4.64 1.68 9.36
C ALA A 117 3.88 0.43 9.81
N LEU A 118 2.55 0.51 9.83
CA LEU A 118 1.64 -0.57 10.14
C LEU A 118 0.77 -0.86 8.91
N ALA A 119 0.98 -2.00 8.25
CA ALA A 119 0.03 -2.51 7.28
C ALA A 119 -1.06 -3.28 8.04
N VAL A 120 -2.28 -2.74 8.06
CA VAL A 120 -3.41 -3.33 8.78
C VAL A 120 -4.12 -4.35 7.89
N ASP A 121 -4.50 -5.49 8.46
CA ASP A 121 -5.36 -6.48 7.80
C ASP A 121 -6.83 -6.16 8.04
N TYR A 122 -7.46 -5.48 7.10
CA TYR A 122 -8.87 -5.07 7.21
C TYR A 122 -9.89 -6.20 7.05
N LEU A 123 -9.40 -7.43 6.86
CA LEU A 123 -10.20 -8.66 6.92
C LEU A 123 -10.08 -9.38 8.28
N SER A 124 -9.50 -8.73 9.28
CA SER A 124 -9.33 -9.28 10.64
C SER A 124 -10.63 -9.74 11.26
N ARG A 125 -11.74 -9.01 11.03
CA ARG A 125 -13.09 -9.36 11.51
C ARG A 125 -13.58 -10.71 10.99
N GLN A 126 -13.02 -11.20 9.87
CA GLN A 126 -13.31 -12.49 9.26
C GLN A 126 -12.20 -13.53 9.53
N GLY A 127 -11.26 -13.19 10.40
CA GLY A 127 -10.13 -14.05 10.77
C GLY A 127 -8.86 -13.84 9.94
N GLY A 128 -8.78 -12.69 9.26
CA GLY A 128 -7.63 -12.24 8.46
C GLY A 128 -7.70 -12.58 6.98
N SER A 129 -6.91 -11.90 6.19
CA SER A 129 -6.92 -11.97 4.71
C SER A 129 -6.72 -13.39 4.18
N LYS A 130 -5.82 -14.16 4.76
CA LYS A 130 -5.57 -15.55 4.33
C LYS A 130 -6.80 -16.45 4.45
N LYS A 131 -7.62 -16.23 5.49
CA LYS A 131 -8.84 -17.01 5.74
C LYS A 131 -10.02 -16.46 4.95
N ALA A 132 -10.22 -15.14 4.98
CA ALA A 132 -11.37 -14.49 4.42
C ALA A 132 -11.34 -14.37 2.89
N ASN A 133 -10.14 -14.22 2.32
CA ASN A 133 -9.94 -14.04 0.88
C ASN A 133 -8.72 -14.81 0.36
N PRO A 134 -8.71 -16.15 0.49
CA PRO A 134 -7.54 -16.98 0.17
C PRO A 134 -7.13 -16.92 -1.30
N LYS A 135 -8.05 -16.55 -2.19
CA LYS A 135 -7.81 -16.44 -3.64
C LYS A 135 -7.52 -15.02 -4.10
N GLY A 136 -7.55 -14.02 -3.20
CA GLY A 136 -7.40 -12.62 -3.58
C GLY A 136 -8.54 -12.12 -4.49
N GLU A 137 -9.78 -12.52 -4.20
CA GLU A 137 -10.96 -12.17 -5.00
C GLU A 137 -11.23 -10.66 -5.02
N GLY A 138 -12.01 -10.23 -6.00
CA GLY A 138 -12.10 -8.85 -6.46
C GLY A 138 -12.77 -7.83 -5.54
N LEU A 139 -13.04 -6.64 -6.11
CA LEU A 139 -13.55 -5.45 -5.42
C LEU A 139 -14.90 -5.65 -4.73
N THR A 140 -15.79 -6.47 -5.28
CA THR A 140 -17.12 -6.70 -4.69
C THR A 140 -16.98 -7.41 -3.36
N THR A 141 -16.22 -8.49 -3.30
CA THR A 141 -15.98 -9.27 -2.09
C THR A 141 -15.38 -8.42 -0.97
N ILE A 142 -14.33 -7.64 -1.25
CA ILE A 142 -13.68 -6.83 -0.21
C ILE A 142 -14.61 -5.72 0.33
N ARG A 143 -15.47 -5.12 -0.51
CA ARG A 143 -16.41 -4.09 -0.08
C ARG A 143 -17.51 -4.62 0.83
N GLU A 144 -17.93 -5.87 0.62
CA GLU A 144 -18.88 -6.56 1.48
C GLU A 144 -18.27 -6.94 2.83
N LEU A 145 -17.05 -7.49 2.81
CA LEU A 145 -16.35 -7.96 4.00
C LEU A 145 -15.79 -6.82 4.85
N ALA A 146 -15.34 -5.73 4.23
CA ALA A 146 -14.75 -4.58 4.90
C ALA A 146 -15.37 -3.26 4.40
N PRO A 147 -16.61 -2.93 4.80
CA PRO A 147 -17.22 -1.65 4.47
C PRO A 147 -16.42 -0.49 5.08
N TRP A 148 -16.49 0.68 4.44
CA TRP A 148 -15.62 1.82 4.79
C TRP A 148 -15.72 2.24 6.27
N GLN A 149 -16.87 2.07 6.93
CA GLN A 149 -17.01 2.36 8.36
C GLN A 149 -16.16 1.44 9.21
N ALA A 150 -16.16 0.14 8.89
CA ALA A 150 -15.31 -0.84 9.57
C ALA A 150 -13.82 -0.53 9.36
N VAL A 151 -13.44 -0.15 8.14
CA VAL A 151 -12.06 0.24 7.82
C VAL A 151 -11.64 1.48 8.60
N ALA A 152 -12.49 2.50 8.68
CA ALA A 152 -12.21 3.72 9.45
C ALA A 152 -12.08 3.43 10.96
N GLU A 153 -12.93 2.57 11.52
CA GLU A 153 -12.86 2.12 12.92
C GLU A 153 -11.54 1.40 13.20
N ASP A 154 -11.17 0.43 12.36
CA ASP A 154 -9.95 -0.36 12.54
C ASP A 154 -8.68 0.49 12.28
N THR A 155 -8.76 1.47 11.37
CA THR A 155 -7.70 2.49 11.18
C THR A 155 -7.52 3.34 12.44
N GLY A 156 -8.61 3.81 13.05
CA GLY A 156 -8.57 4.54 14.30
C GLY A 156 -7.98 3.71 15.45
N ALA A 157 -8.37 2.44 15.56
CA ALA A 157 -7.80 1.51 16.53
C ALA A 157 -6.29 1.29 16.29
N GLY A 158 -5.86 1.19 15.04
CA GLY A 158 -4.45 1.09 14.66
C GLY A 158 -3.64 2.31 15.11
N PHE A 159 -4.16 3.53 14.96
CA PHE A 159 -3.49 4.74 15.47
C PHE A 159 -3.45 4.82 17.00
N ILE A 160 -4.50 4.35 17.69
CA ILE A 160 -4.48 4.23 19.14
C ILE A 160 -3.41 3.22 19.58
N TYR A 161 -3.29 2.10 18.89
CA TYR A 161 -2.23 1.11 19.14
C TYR A 161 -0.84 1.72 18.92
N LEU A 162 -0.61 2.34 17.76
CA LEU A 162 0.65 2.97 17.42
C LEU A 162 1.06 4.05 18.45
N GLY A 163 0.12 4.85 18.90
CA GLY A 163 0.37 5.91 19.89
C GLY A 163 0.84 5.42 21.26
N LYS A 164 0.64 4.13 21.58
CA LYS A 164 1.14 3.49 22.81
C LYS A 164 2.56 2.93 22.67
N LEU A 165 3.07 2.82 21.44
CA LEU A 165 4.41 2.28 21.22
C LEU A 165 5.50 3.29 21.58
N PRO A 166 6.57 2.87 22.26
CA PRO A 166 7.62 3.78 22.76
C PRO A 166 8.40 4.49 21.63
N HIS A 167 8.39 3.89 20.43
CA HIS A 167 9.12 4.37 19.26
C HIS A 167 8.28 5.28 18.35
N VAL A 168 7.07 5.66 18.74
CA VAL A 168 6.16 6.47 17.92
C VAL A 168 6.08 7.91 18.39
N ARG A 169 6.10 8.83 17.42
CA ARG A 169 5.68 10.21 17.58
C ARG A 169 4.17 10.29 17.35
N ALA A 170 3.38 10.16 18.43
CA ALA A 170 1.92 10.08 18.35
C ALA A 170 1.26 11.34 17.79
N ASP A 171 1.97 12.46 17.72
CA ASP A 171 1.55 13.72 17.11
C ASP A 171 1.83 13.80 15.60
N ARG A 172 2.47 12.76 15.00
CA ARG A 172 2.93 12.70 13.61
C ARG A 172 2.41 11.46 12.91
N LEU A 173 1.10 11.47 12.62
CA LEU A 173 0.38 10.33 12.05
C LEU A 173 0.00 10.57 10.60
N GLY A 174 0.28 9.62 9.72
CA GLY A 174 -0.07 9.66 8.31
C GLY A 174 -0.81 8.41 7.85
N LEU A 175 -1.56 8.54 6.76
CA LEU A 175 -2.37 7.47 6.19
C LEU A 175 -2.09 7.36 4.69
N ILE A 176 -1.94 6.13 4.18
CA ILE A 176 -1.75 5.85 2.76
C ILE A 176 -2.47 4.58 2.36
N GLY A 177 -2.97 4.55 1.12
CA GLY A 177 -3.57 3.33 0.57
C GLY A 177 -3.65 3.32 -0.94
N PHE A 178 -3.86 2.12 -1.49
CA PHE A 178 -3.75 1.81 -2.91
C PHE A 178 -5.02 1.15 -3.44
N CYS A 179 -5.52 1.57 -4.59
CA CYS A 179 -6.72 1.02 -5.22
C CYS A 179 -7.95 1.16 -4.30
N TRP A 180 -8.61 0.04 -3.94
CA TRP A 180 -9.62 0.02 -2.89
C TRP A 180 -9.11 0.64 -1.59
N GLY A 181 -7.87 0.33 -1.19
CA GLY A 181 -7.24 0.97 -0.02
C GLY A 181 -7.07 2.48 -0.19
N GLY A 182 -6.88 2.99 -1.40
CA GLY A 182 -6.89 4.41 -1.69
C GLY A 182 -8.26 5.05 -1.44
N GLU A 183 -9.36 4.41 -1.88
CA GLU A 183 -10.73 4.80 -1.56
C GLU A 183 -10.99 4.77 -0.04
N MET A 184 -10.52 3.73 0.63
CA MET A 184 -10.66 3.59 2.07
C MET A 184 -9.82 4.62 2.85
N THR A 185 -8.63 4.95 2.36
CA THR A 185 -7.78 6.02 2.90
C THR A 185 -8.51 7.37 2.86
N PHE A 186 -9.09 7.70 1.72
CA PHE A 186 -9.84 8.94 1.56
C PHE A 186 -11.08 8.96 2.47
N SER A 187 -11.80 7.84 2.52
CA SER A 187 -12.98 7.70 3.40
C SER A 187 -12.60 7.75 4.88
N SER A 188 -11.55 7.06 5.30
CA SER A 188 -11.08 7.07 6.69
C SER A 188 -10.60 8.46 7.12
N ALA A 189 -10.00 9.26 6.21
CA ALA A 189 -9.58 10.62 6.51
C ALA A 189 -10.74 11.55 6.92
N THR A 190 -11.99 11.18 6.61
CA THR A 190 -13.19 11.93 7.03
C THR A 190 -13.61 11.64 8.47
N GLU A 191 -13.11 10.55 9.08
CA GLU A 191 -13.51 10.08 10.42
C GLU A 191 -12.34 10.09 11.41
N VAL A 192 -11.14 9.70 10.96
CA VAL A 192 -9.96 9.56 11.82
C VAL A 192 -9.38 10.92 12.13
N ARG A 193 -9.26 11.23 13.43
CA ARG A 193 -8.71 12.50 13.91
C ARG A 193 -7.21 12.42 14.15
N GLY A 194 -6.55 13.58 14.14
CA GLY A 194 -5.12 13.68 14.45
C GLY A 194 -4.18 13.36 13.27
N LEU A 195 -4.71 13.00 12.10
CA LEU A 195 -3.91 12.84 10.89
C LEU A 195 -3.23 14.16 10.51
N LYS A 196 -1.96 14.06 10.09
CA LYS A 196 -1.15 15.18 9.59
C LYS A 196 -0.87 15.09 8.10
N ALA A 197 -1.06 13.92 7.48
CA ALA A 197 -0.89 13.72 6.05
C ALA A 197 -1.69 12.50 5.56
N VAL A 198 -2.29 12.62 4.39
CA VAL A 198 -3.06 11.55 3.75
C VAL A 198 -2.62 11.42 2.29
N VAL A 199 -2.27 10.21 1.86
CA VAL A 199 -1.88 9.93 0.47
C VAL A 199 -2.78 8.86 -0.13
N VAL A 200 -3.37 9.17 -1.26
CA VAL A 200 -4.32 8.32 -1.99
C VAL A 200 -3.74 7.92 -3.32
N PHE A 201 -3.49 6.64 -3.54
CA PHE A 201 -3.12 6.10 -4.84
C PHE A 201 -4.35 5.53 -5.54
N TYR A 202 -4.70 6.11 -6.70
CA TYR A 202 -5.79 5.69 -7.59
C TYR A 202 -7.04 5.20 -6.84
N GLY A 203 -7.43 5.95 -5.80
CA GLY A 203 -8.62 5.69 -4.99
C GLY A 203 -9.76 6.63 -5.34
N ARG A 204 -10.99 6.14 -5.26
CA ARG A 204 -12.19 6.95 -5.43
C ARG A 204 -12.40 7.90 -4.25
N SER A 205 -13.18 8.94 -4.49
CA SER A 205 -13.58 9.90 -3.47
C SER A 205 -14.56 9.32 -2.45
N PRO A 206 -14.61 9.85 -1.22
CA PRO A 206 -15.61 9.48 -0.24
C PRO A 206 -17.01 9.70 -0.76
N LYS A 207 -17.93 8.84 -0.39
CA LYS A 207 -19.38 9.01 -0.67
C LYS A 207 -20.15 8.98 0.65
N PRO A 208 -21.07 9.95 0.85
CA PRO A 208 -21.31 11.15 0.04
C PRO A 208 -20.15 12.16 0.13
N LEU A 209 -20.00 13.02 -0.89
CA LEU A 209 -18.90 13.99 -0.98
C LEU A 209 -18.85 15.01 0.16
N GLU A 210 -20.00 15.31 0.78
CA GLU A 210 -20.12 16.22 1.92
C GLU A 210 -19.26 15.79 3.12
N ARG A 211 -18.87 14.51 3.21
CA ARG A 211 -17.96 14.01 4.24
C ARG A 211 -16.58 14.65 4.18
N ILE A 212 -16.18 15.16 3.01
CA ILE A 212 -14.92 15.87 2.80
C ILE A 212 -14.76 17.05 3.79
N LYS A 213 -15.84 17.69 4.21
CA LYS A 213 -15.83 18.76 5.24
C LYS A 213 -15.12 18.37 6.54
N ASN A 214 -15.11 17.07 6.85
CA ASN A 214 -14.54 16.54 8.08
C ASN A 214 -13.02 16.31 7.99
N ILE A 215 -12.43 16.29 6.80
CA ILE A 215 -10.98 16.08 6.61
C ILE A 215 -10.21 17.23 7.24
N GLN A 216 -9.21 16.89 8.06
CA GLN A 216 -8.37 17.88 8.78
C GLN A 216 -6.95 17.93 8.21
N ALA A 217 -6.44 16.81 7.70
CA ALA A 217 -5.10 16.72 7.16
C ALA A 217 -5.03 17.15 5.68
N PRO A 218 -3.89 17.66 5.21
CA PRO A 218 -3.65 17.79 3.78
C PRO A 218 -3.71 16.42 3.09
N VAL A 219 -4.23 16.42 1.87
CA VAL A 219 -4.39 15.22 1.03
C VAL A 219 -3.58 15.35 -0.24
N LEU A 220 -2.78 14.35 -0.57
CA LEU A 220 -2.14 14.14 -1.86
C LEU A 220 -2.80 12.94 -2.57
N ALA A 221 -3.32 13.14 -3.77
CA ALA A 221 -3.93 12.07 -4.57
C ALA A 221 -3.16 11.86 -5.88
N LEU A 222 -2.88 10.61 -6.23
CA LEU A 222 -2.03 10.22 -7.34
C LEU A 222 -2.79 9.25 -8.25
N TYR A 223 -3.02 9.64 -9.49
CA TYR A 223 -3.92 8.97 -10.43
C TYR A 223 -3.21 8.56 -11.71
N GLY A 224 -3.67 7.50 -12.36
CA GLY A 224 -3.25 7.16 -13.71
C GLY A 224 -4.19 7.77 -14.74
N GLU A 225 -3.67 8.28 -15.85
CA GLU A 225 -4.48 8.86 -16.93
C GLU A 225 -5.49 7.86 -17.50
N LYS A 226 -5.06 6.59 -17.64
CA LYS A 226 -5.89 5.50 -18.20
C LYS A 226 -6.76 4.81 -17.15
N ASP A 227 -7.31 5.59 -16.21
CA ASP A 227 -8.22 5.11 -15.16
C ASP A 227 -9.52 5.94 -15.13
N PRO A 228 -10.34 5.90 -16.20
CA PRO A 228 -11.55 6.73 -16.28
C PRO A 228 -12.55 6.44 -15.15
N GLY A 229 -12.55 5.19 -14.63
CA GLY A 229 -13.43 4.78 -13.54
C GLY A 229 -13.19 5.51 -12.22
N VAL A 230 -11.96 5.92 -11.95
CA VAL A 230 -11.58 6.71 -10.78
C VAL A 230 -11.54 8.19 -11.13
N ASN A 231 -10.98 8.54 -12.28
CA ASN A 231 -10.72 9.93 -12.67
C ASN A 231 -12.01 10.76 -12.85
N GLN A 232 -13.16 10.12 -13.15
CA GLN A 232 -14.45 10.80 -13.21
C GLN A 232 -14.85 11.51 -11.90
N ASP A 233 -14.32 11.07 -10.76
CA ASP A 233 -14.60 11.66 -9.45
C ASP A 233 -13.71 12.89 -9.16
N ILE A 234 -12.61 13.13 -9.90
CA ILE A 234 -11.62 14.19 -9.62
C ILE A 234 -12.23 15.59 -9.64
N PRO A 235 -13.00 16.01 -10.69
CA PRO A 235 -13.54 17.37 -10.74
C PRO A 235 -14.45 17.69 -9.55
N SER A 236 -15.37 16.79 -9.23
CA SER A 236 -16.29 16.98 -8.10
C SER A 236 -15.58 16.94 -6.74
N THR A 237 -14.50 16.14 -6.63
CA THR A 237 -13.65 16.09 -5.44
C THR A 237 -12.90 17.41 -5.25
N GLU A 238 -12.29 17.93 -6.30
CA GLU A 238 -11.58 19.21 -6.27
C GLU A 238 -12.51 20.36 -5.86
N GLU A 239 -13.71 20.39 -6.43
CA GLU A 239 -14.73 21.37 -6.08
C GLU A 239 -15.13 21.28 -4.60
N ALA A 240 -15.41 20.06 -4.10
CA ALA A 240 -15.76 19.86 -2.69
C ALA A 240 -14.60 20.23 -1.75
N MET A 241 -13.35 19.86 -2.08
CA MET A 241 -12.17 20.24 -1.32
C MET A 241 -12.02 21.76 -1.23
N LYS A 242 -12.26 22.47 -2.33
CA LYS A 242 -12.21 23.92 -2.42
C LYS A 242 -13.34 24.56 -1.62
N GLN A 243 -14.57 24.06 -1.79
CA GLN A 243 -15.77 24.53 -1.07
C GLN A 243 -15.58 24.46 0.44
N TYR A 244 -14.98 23.38 0.94
CA TYR A 244 -14.76 23.18 2.38
C TYR A 244 -13.37 23.66 2.87
N ALA A 245 -12.65 24.43 2.06
CA ALA A 245 -11.32 24.98 2.35
C ALA A 245 -10.33 23.89 2.83
N LYS A 246 -10.30 22.72 2.15
CA LYS A 246 -9.38 21.61 2.48
C LYS A 246 -8.14 21.68 1.60
N SER A 247 -6.98 21.34 2.19
CA SER A 247 -5.73 21.21 1.44
C SER A 247 -5.74 19.95 0.60
N TYR A 248 -5.77 20.12 -0.71
CA TYR A 248 -5.81 19.01 -1.67
C TYR A 248 -4.86 19.27 -2.81
N MET A 249 -4.02 18.32 -3.09
CA MET A 249 -3.16 18.27 -4.27
C MET A 249 -3.37 16.96 -4.97
N TYR A 250 -3.40 16.98 -6.31
CA TYR A 250 -3.41 15.73 -7.06
C TYR A 250 -2.47 15.80 -8.28
N LYS A 251 -2.10 14.64 -8.78
CA LYS A 251 -1.37 14.47 -10.03
C LYS A 251 -1.92 13.30 -10.81
N ILE A 252 -2.11 13.51 -12.12
CA ILE A 252 -2.45 12.46 -13.09
C ILE A 252 -1.19 12.14 -13.88
N TYR A 253 -0.82 10.87 -13.93
CA TYR A 253 0.37 10.39 -14.64
C TYR A 253 0.01 9.94 -16.05
N PRO A 254 0.57 10.59 -17.10
CA PRO A 254 0.31 10.24 -18.48
C PRO A 254 0.64 8.79 -18.79
N GLY A 255 -0.21 8.11 -19.55
CA GLY A 255 -0.04 6.72 -19.97
C GLY A 255 -0.23 5.66 -18.88
N ALA A 256 -0.27 6.04 -17.61
CA ALA A 256 -0.41 5.12 -16.48
C ALA A 256 -1.84 4.60 -16.32
N PHE A 257 -1.98 3.31 -15.98
CA PHE A 257 -3.25 2.65 -15.68
C PHE A 257 -3.56 2.67 -14.18
N HIS A 258 -4.77 2.22 -13.83
CA HIS A 258 -5.09 1.86 -12.45
C HIS A 258 -4.09 0.82 -11.92
N GLY A 259 -3.54 1.02 -10.72
CA GLY A 259 -2.55 0.10 -10.16
C GLY A 259 -1.11 0.28 -10.66
N PHE A 260 -0.79 1.41 -11.30
CA PHE A 260 0.51 1.68 -11.92
C PHE A 260 1.72 1.60 -10.98
N HIS A 261 1.52 1.68 -9.67
CA HIS A 261 2.60 1.63 -8.67
C HIS A 261 2.95 0.19 -8.26
N THR A 262 2.09 -0.79 -8.53
CA THR A 262 2.30 -2.18 -8.11
C THR A 262 3.24 -2.89 -9.07
N ASP A 263 4.48 -3.12 -8.65
CA ASP A 263 5.58 -3.68 -9.46
C ASP A 263 5.36 -5.13 -9.91
N SER A 264 4.52 -5.87 -9.20
CA SER A 264 4.10 -7.24 -9.57
C SER A 264 2.92 -7.27 -10.57
N SER A 265 2.39 -6.10 -10.98
CA SER A 265 1.27 -5.98 -11.90
C SER A 265 1.74 -5.78 -13.34
N ASP A 266 0.96 -6.29 -14.30
CA ASP A 266 1.09 -5.99 -15.73
C ASP A 266 0.81 -4.51 -16.09
N ARG A 267 0.20 -3.78 -15.15
CA ARG A 267 -0.10 -2.35 -15.24
C ARG A 267 0.97 -1.45 -14.64
N TYR A 268 2.08 -2.03 -14.18
CA TYR A 268 3.18 -1.27 -13.61
C TYR A 268 3.76 -0.27 -14.62
N HIS A 269 3.89 0.99 -14.19
CA HIS A 269 4.49 2.05 -14.98
C HIS A 269 5.70 2.62 -14.22
N PRO A 270 6.93 2.19 -14.54
CA PRO A 270 8.12 2.47 -13.72
C PRO A 270 8.35 3.96 -13.44
N GLU A 271 8.26 4.81 -14.48
CA GLU A 271 8.51 6.25 -14.32
C GLU A 271 7.44 6.91 -13.45
N ALA A 272 6.15 6.60 -13.70
CA ALA A 272 5.05 7.13 -12.90
C ALA A 272 5.14 6.63 -11.44
N ALA A 273 5.46 5.35 -11.23
CA ALA A 273 5.63 4.78 -9.90
C ALA A 273 6.77 5.44 -9.12
N LYS A 274 7.93 5.60 -9.76
CA LYS A 274 9.10 6.26 -9.17
C LYS A 274 8.80 7.71 -8.78
N GLU A 275 8.18 8.48 -9.68
CA GLU A 275 7.85 9.87 -9.40
C GLU A 275 6.75 9.98 -8.31
N ALA A 276 5.72 9.13 -8.38
CA ALA A 276 4.65 9.09 -7.38
C ALA A 276 5.20 8.76 -5.99
N TRP A 277 6.15 7.82 -5.91
CA TRP A 277 6.81 7.46 -4.66
C TRP A 277 7.64 8.63 -4.10
N ALA A 278 8.49 9.26 -4.93
CA ALA A 278 9.26 10.43 -4.53
C ALA A 278 8.35 11.56 -4.00
N LYS A 279 7.28 11.86 -4.72
CA LYS A 279 6.28 12.87 -4.34
C LYS A 279 5.58 12.51 -3.02
N THR A 280 5.31 11.24 -2.78
CA THR A 280 4.75 10.71 -1.53
C THR A 280 5.72 10.93 -0.36
N LEU A 281 6.99 10.61 -0.54
CA LEU A 281 8.03 10.81 0.49
C LEU A 281 8.22 12.29 0.82
N ASP A 282 8.29 13.16 -0.17
CA ASP A 282 8.39 14.61 0.02
C ASP A 282 7.17 15.16 0.78
N PHE A 283 5.98 14.68 0.44
CA PHE A 283 4.75 15.09 1.10
C PHE A 283 4.71 14.64 2.57
N PHE A 284 5.06 13.40 2.86
CA PHE A 284 5.14 12.91 4.23
C PHE A 284 6.26 13.59 5.01
N LYS A 285 7.43 13.81 4.42
CA LYS A 285 8.54 14.53 5.05
C LYS A 285 8.11 15.93 5.49
N LYS A 286 7.48 16.69 4.58
CA LYS A 286 6.97 18.04 4.86
C LYS A 286 5.97 18.07 6.02
N ASN A 287 5.08 17.10 6.13
CA ASN A 287 3.93 17.13 7.05
C ASN A 287 4.16 16.33 8.34
N LEU A 288 5.12 15.39 8.37
CA LEU A 288 5.33 14.48 9.49
C LEU A 288 6.72 14.61 10.14
N GLN A 289 7.74 15.09 9.41
CA GLN A 289 9.12 15.16 9.91
C GLN A 289 9.57 16.61 10.25
N SER A 290 8.79 17.58 9.82
CA SER A 290 9.02 19.00 10.15
C SER A 290 8.56 19.34 11.56
#